data_0dca77a045b89e4355046d2552d715e7
#
_entry.id   0dca77a045b89e4355046d2552d715e7
#
_cell.length_a   1.000
_cell.length_b   1.000
_cell.length_c   1.000
_cell.angle_alpha   90.00
_cell.angle_beta   90.00
_cell.angle_gamma   90.00
#
_symmetry.space_group_name_H-M   'P 1'
#
loop_
_entity.id
_entity.type
_entity.pdbx_description
1 polymer ?
#
loop_
_entity_poly.entity_id
_entity_poly.type
_entity_poly.pdbx_seq_one_letter_code
_entity_poly.pdbx_strand_id
1 'polypeptide(L)'
;LTAKGTGGVKLNSPQILTQETKSTAGAISNTVPFTEFTSGTAKANSLADGASVGQMKTLVVSGAGTVTLTPANFGPGTTLTLEQNESAVLIWEGTNTTNSTKKFIRRNKV
;
A
#
# COMPACT_ATOMS: atom_id res chain seq x y z
N LEU A 1 8.65 9.97 -16.42
CA LEU A 1 9.28 10.95 -15.53
C LEU A 1 10.71 10.53 -15.21
N THR A 2 11.67 11.28 -15.67
CA THR A 2 13.08 10.88 -15.58
C THR A 2 13.91 12.05 -15.08
N ALA A 3 14.78 11.80 -14.09
CA ALA A 3 15.77 12.78 -13.66
C ALA A 3 16.89 12.86 -14.70
N LYS A 4 17.41 14.07 -14.90
CA LYS A 4 18.50 14.31 -15.82
C LYS A 4 19.75 14.68 -15.06
N GLY A 5 20.86 14.01 -15.36
CA GLY A 5 22.11 14.22 -14.64
C GLY A 5 22.04 13.64 -13.21
N THR A 6 22.59 14.35 -12.25
CA THR A 6 22.62 13.89 -10.85
C THR A 6 21.47 14.44 -10.00
N GLY A 7 20.62 15.29 -10.57
CA GLY A 7 19.49 15.86 -9.85
C GLY A 7 18.33 14.87 -9.70
N GLY A 8 17.52 15.11 -8.67
CA GLY A 8 16.28 14.37 -8.51
C GLY A 8 15.15 14.95 -9.37
N VAL A 9 14.00 14.28 -9.33
CA VAL A 9 12.79 14.77 -9.98
C VAL A 9 12.04 15.65 -9.00
N LYS A 10 11.72 16.87 -9.40
CA LYS A 10 10.99 17.82 -8.56
C LYS A 10 9.60 18.02 -9.14
N LEU A 11 8.58 17.86 -8.29
CA LEU A 11 7.20 18.06 -8.67
C LEU A 11 6.72 19.39 -8.07
N ASN A 12 6.05 20.21 -8.89
CA ASN A 12 5.53 21.50 -8.44
C ASN A 12 4.11 21.42 -7.89
N SER A 13 3.49 20.27 -7.96
CA SER A 13 2.14 20.03 -7.44
C SER A 13 2.05 18.62 -6.87
N PRO A 14 1.01 18.30 -6.09
CA PRO A 14 0.85 16.97 -5.56
C PRO A 14 0.81 15.92 -6.66
N GLN A 15 1.43 14.78 -6.39
CA GLN A 15 1.42 13.66 -7.31
C GLN A 15 0.06 12.95 -7.23
N ILE A 16 -0.52 12.65 -8.40
CA ILE A 16 -1.78 11.90 -8.48
C ILE A 16 -1.45 10.48 -8.91
N LEU A 17 -1.81 9.50 -8.07
CA LEU A 17 -1.57 8.10 -8.35
C LEU A 17 -2.80 7.47 -8.99
N THR A 18 -2.57 6.54 -9.93
CA THR A 18 -3.65 5.72 -10.47
C THR A 18 -4.22 4.87 -9.35
N GLN A 19 -5.55 4.81 -9.24
CA GLN A 19 -6.24 4.15 -8.14
C GLN A 19 -6.89 2.84 -8.58
N GLU A 20 -6.77 1.85 -7.69
CA GLU A 20 -7.57 0.64 -7.70
C GLU A 20 -8.52 0.70 -6.52
N THR A 21 -9.81 0.42 -6.74
CA THR A 21 -10.80 0.32 -5.66
C THR A 21 -11.08 -1.16 -5.41
N LYS A 22 -10.97 -1.59 -4.16
CA LYS A 22 -11.16 -2.99 -3.80
C LYS A 22 -12.22 -3.13 -2.71
N SER A 23 -13.32 -3.82 -3.04
CA SER A 23 -14.41 -4.06 -2.09
C SER A 23 -14.60 -5.54 -1.79
N THR A 24 -13.78 -6.42 -2.37
CA THR A 24 -13.88 -7.87 -2.22
C THR A 24 -12.58 -8.44 -1.69
N ALA A 25 -12.62 -9.70 -1.24
CA ALA A 25 -11.41 -10.42 -0.86
C ALA A 25 -10.59 -10.79 -2.11
N GLY A 26 -9.32 -11.15 -1.91
CA GLY A 26 -8.46 -11.65 -2.96
C GLY A 26 -7.27 -10.75 -3.26
N ALA A 27 -6.62 -10.99 -4.38
CA ALA A 27 -5.41 -10.28 -4.74
C ALA A 27 -5.70 -8.82 -5.13
N ILE A 28 -4.84 -7.92 -4.66
CA ILE A 28 -4.81 -6.54 -5.17
C ILE A 28 -3.70 -6.42 -6.20
N SER A 29 -3.77 -5.40 -7.05
CA SER A 29 -2.79 -5.20 -8.10
C SER A 29 -1.43 -4.86 -7.54
N ASN A 30 -0.36 -5.46 -8.07
CA ASN A 30 1.01 -5.08 -7.74
C ASN A 30 1.61 -4.09 -8.75
N THR A 31 0.81 -3.61 -9.71
CA THR A 31 1.26 -2.64 -10.70
C THR A 31 0.56 -1.28 -10.58
N VAL A 32 -0.60 -1.23 -9.94
CA VAL A 32 -1.31 0.03 -9.67
C VAL A 32 -0.78 0.59 -8.34
N PRO A 33 -0.33 1.85 -8.30
CA PRO A 33 0.37 2.37 -7.13
C PRO A 33 -0.52 2.65 -5.92
N PHE A 34 -1.83 2.72 -6.07
CA PHE A 34 -2.73 3.09 -4.98
C PHE A 34 -3.96 2.21 -4.96
N THR A 35 -4.27 1.59 -3.80
CA THR A 35 -5.49 0.81 -3.61
C THR A 35 -6.29 1.40 -2.45
N GLU A 36 -7.56 1.67 -2.71
CA GLU A 36 -8.53 2.04 -1.68
C GLU A 36 -9.43 0.84 -1.38
N PHE A 37 -9.48 0.44 -0.11
CA PHE A 37 -10.36 -0.64 0.34
C PHE A 37 -11.66 -0.03 0.86
N THR A 38 -12.79 -0.41 0.26
CA THR A 38 -14.07 0.24 0.53
C THR A 38 -15.11 -0.67 1.17
N SER A 39 -14.77 -1.91 1.51
CA SER A 39 -15.73 -2.85 2.05
C SER A 39 -16.21 -2.44 3.45
N GLY A 40 -17.48 -2.64 3.71
CA GLY A 40 -18.05 -2.47 5.05
C GLY A 40 -17.85 -3.66 5.97
N THR A 41 -17.31 -4.76 5.47
CA THR A 41 -17.06 -5.99 6.24
C THR A 41 -15.60 -6.40 6.10
N ALA A 42 -15.13 -7.22 7.05
CA ALA A 42 -13.75 -7.68 7.07
C ALA A 42 -13.41 -8.46 5.79
N LYS A 43 -12.23 -8.20 5.23
CA LYS A 43 -11.76 -8.86 4.03
C LYS A 43 -10.30 -9.28 4.19
N ALA A 44 -9.97 -10.44 3.61
CA ALA A 44 -8.59 -10.91 3.51
C ALA A 44 -8.12 -10.71 2.07
N ASN A 45 -6.99 -10.03 1.93
CA ASN A 45 -6.43 -9.68 0.63
C ASN A 45 -4.97 -10.11 0.54
N SER A 46 -4.46 -10.20 -0.67
CA SER A 46 -3.07 -10.58 -0.92
C SER A 46 -2.42 -9.62 -1.90
N LEU A 47 -1.10 -9.60 -1.89
CA LEU A 47 -0.30 -8.76 -2.79
C LEU A 47 0.91 -9.58 -3.23
N ALA A 48 1.09 -9.71 -4.54
CA ALA A 48 2.26 -10.38 -5.09
C ALA A 48 3.52 -9.52 -4.92
N ASP A 49 4.68 -10.12 -5.08
CA ASP A 49 5.95 -9.41 -5.06
C ASP A 49 5.96 -8.28 -6.08
N GLY A 50 6.71 -7.22 -5.77
CA GLY A 50 6.89 -6.13 -6.71
C GLY A 50 7.72 -6.55 -7.92
N ALA A 51 7.63 -5.77 -8.98
CA ALA A 51 8.34 -6.04 -10.22
C ALA A 51 9.72 -5.39 -10.27
N SER A 52 9.90 -4.29 -9.56
CA SER A 52 11.15 -3.51 -9.57
C SER A 52 11.51 -3.05 -8.18
N VAL A 53 12.80 -3.09 -7.87
CA VAL A 53 13.30 -2.59 -6.58
C VAL A 53 12.91 -1.12 -6.41
N GLY A 54 12.39 -0.79 -5.24
CA GLY A 54 11.93 0.56 -4.94
C GLY A 54 10.48 0.84 -5.33
N GLN A 55 9.78 -0.16 -5.87
CA GLN A 55 8.37 -0.01 -6.21
C GLN A 55 7.56 0.23 -4.94
N MET A 56 6.69 1.25 -4.97
CA MET A 56 5.86 1.63 -3.84
C MET A 56 4.40 1.34 -4.10
N LYS A 57 3.69 0.92 -3.05
CA LYS A 57 2.25 0.66 -3.09
C LYS A 57 1.60 1.35 -1.90
N THR A 58 0.69 2.28 -2.17
CA THR A 58 -0.04 3.00 -1.13
C THR A 58 -1.40 2.33 -0.92
N LEU A 59 -1.77 2.15 0.34
CA LEU A 59 -3.03 1.53 0.75
C LEU A 59 -3.79 2.47 1.65
N VAL A 60 -5.11 2.58 1.44
CA VAL A 60 -6.01 3.35 2.29
C VAL A 60 -7.26 2.52 2.53
N VAL A 61 -7.75 2.50 3.76
CA VAL A 61 -9.02 1.85 4.10
C VAL A 61 -10.05 2.93 4.42
N SER A 62 -11.02 3.10 3.54
CA SER A 62 -12.13 4.03 3.76
C SER A 62 -13.39 3.32 4.25
N GLY A 63 -13.54 2.05 3.97
CA GLY A 63 -14.68 1.27 4.43
C GLY A 63 -14.55 0.88 5.91
N ALA A 64 -15.67 0.50 6.52
CA ALA A 64 -15.70 0.14 7.94
C ALA A 64 -15.08 -1.23 8.24
N GLY A 65 -14.89 -2.06 7.23
CA GLY A 65 -14.34 -3.42 7.41
C GLY A 65 -12.85 -3.43 7.59
N THR A 66 -12.37 -4.31 8.47
CA THR A 66 -10.93 -4.51 8.67
C THR A 66 -10.34 -5.24 7.48
N VAL A 67 -9.19 -4.78 7.00
CA VAL A 67 -8.45 -5.42 5.92
C VAL A 67 -7.27 -6.17 6.50
N THR A 68 -7.17 -7.46 6.22
CA THR A 68 -5.99 -8.27 6.54
C THR A 68 -5.28 -8.56 5.24
N LEU A 69 -4.14 -7.91 5.03
CA LEU A 69 -3.35 -8.08 3.82
C LEU A 69 -2.18 -9.00 4.10
N THR A 70 -2.00 -9.99 3.23
CA THR A 70 -0.87 -10.93 3.31
C THR A 70 0.00 -10.76 2.07
N PRO A 71 0.98 -9.85 2.09
CA PRO A 71 1.91 -9.75 0.98
C PRO A 71 2.80 -10.99 0.90
N ALA A 72 3.11 -11.42 -0.31
CA ALA A 72 4.14 -12.43 -0.49
C ALA A 72 5.47 -11.87 0.03
N ASN A 73 6.21 -12.64 0.77
CA ASN A 73 7.51 -12.22 1.32
C ASN A 73 7.43 -10.90 2.09
N PHE A 74 6.52 -10.82 3.06
CA PHE A 74 6.36 -9.61 3.86
C PHE A 74 7.41 -9.57 4.97
N GLY A 75 8.34 -8.60 4.91
CA GLY A 75 9.46 -8.51 5.83
C GLY A 75 9.07 -8.37 7.30
N PRO A 76 8.08 -7.51 7.67
CA PRO A 76 7.70 -7.37 9.07
C PRO A 76 6.94 -8.54 9.68
N GLY A 77 6.60 -9.55 8.92
CA GLY A 77 5.84 -10.70 9.42
C GLY A 77 5.06 -11.36 8.31
N THR A 78 3.84 -11.84 8.62
CA THR A 78 3.02 -12.52 7.63
C THR A 78 1.86 -11.68 7.12
N THR A 79 1.30 -10.83 7.98
CA THR A 79 0.11 -10.04 7.62
C THR A 79 0.23 -8.61 8.10
N LEU A 80 -0.48 -7.74 7.39
CA LEU A 80 -0.67 -6.34 7.75
C LEU A 80 -2.18 -6.12 7.94
N THR A 81 -2.57 -5.65 9.13
CA THR A 81 -3.98 -5.38 9.42
C THR A 81 -4.21 -3.88 9.41
N LEU A 82 -5.21 -3.45 8.63
CA LEU A 82 -5.61 -2.05 8.53
C LEU A 82 -7.08 -1.92 8.87
N GLU A 83 -7.40 -0.92 9.69
CA GLU A 83 -8.77 -0.60 10.05
C GLU A 83 -9.21 0.67 9.33
N GLN A 84 -10.50 1.00 9.46
CA GLN A 84 -11.05 2.19 8.81
C GLN A 84 -10.22 3.43 9.14
N ASN A 85 -9.96 4.25 8.12
CA ASN A 85 -9.18 5.49 8.20
C ASN A 85 -7.68 5.25 8.46
N GLU A 86 -7.20 4.04 8.29
CA GLU A 86 -5.77 3.74 8.34
C GLU A 86 -5.20 3.64 6.93
N SER A 87 -3.91 3.90 6.81
CA SER A 87 -3.20 3.76 5.56
C SER A 87 -1.80 3.18 5.78
N ALA A 88 -1.19 2.74 4.70
CA ALA A 88 0.17 2.22 4.73
C ALA A 88 0.84 2.47 3.40
N VAL A 89 2.17 2.60 3.43
CA VAL A 89 2.98 2.59 2.22
C VAL A 89 3.87 1.36 2.29
N LEU A 90 3.80 0.52 1.26
CA LEU A 90 4.60 -0.67 1.14
C LEU A 90 5.68 -0.44 0.08
N ILE A 91 6.86 -0.95 0.33
CA ILE A 91 8.00 -0.80 -0.57
C ILE A 91 8.56 -2.18 -0.86
N TRP A 92 8.75 -2.50 -2.14
CA TRP A 92 9.42 -3.72 -2.57
C TRP A 92 10.92 -3.44 -2.65
N GLU A 93 11.71 -4.16 -1.87
CA GLU A 93 13.15 -3.94 -1.81
C GLU A 93 13.96 -4.94 -2.66
N GLY A 94 13.27 -5.81 -3.38
CA GLY A 94 13.90 -6.85 -4.20
C GLY A 94 13.82 -8.24 -3.59
N THR A 95 13.66 -8.34 -2.28
CA THR A 95 13.51 -9.62 -1.57
C THR A 95 12.22 -9.65 -0.77
N ASN A 96 11.90 -8.55 -0.10
CA ASN A 96 10.72 -8.45 0.76
C ASN A 96 9.94 -7.18 0.48
N THR A 97 8.65 -7.23 0.78
CA THR A 97 7.80 -6.04 0.89
C THR A 97 7.89 -5.53 2.31
N THR A 98 8.16 -4.24 2.50
CA THR A 98 8.26 -3.62 3.81
C THR A 98 7.18 -2.57 3.99
N ASN A 99 6.85 -2.28 5.26
CA ASN A 99 5.85 -1.27 5.61
C ASN A 99 6.54 -0.15 6.40
N SER A 100 6.42 1.08 5.90
CA SER A 100 7.14 2.21 6.50
C SER A 100 6.26 3.17 7.30
N THR A 101 4.92 3.13 7.16
CA THR A 101 4.09 4.22 7.67
C THR A 101 2.91 3.82 8.56
N LYS A 102 2.62 2.55 8.73
CA LYS A 102 1.40 2.14 9.44
C LYS A 102 1.33 2.68 10.87
N LYS A 103 2.44 2.75 11.57
CA LYS A 103 2.44 3.17 12.97
C LYS A 103 1.91 4.58 13.17
N PHE A 104 2.22 5.48 12.25
CA PHE A 104 1.79 6.87 12.41
C PHE A 104 0.28 7.00 12.30
N ILE A 105 -0.32 6.23 11.42
CA ILE A 105 -1.77 6.28 11.23
C ILE A 105 -2.48 5.74 12.46
N ARG A 106 -2.01 4.64 13.04
CA ARG A 106 -2.63 4.06 14.22
C ARG A 106 -2.56 4.99 15.42
N ARG A 107 -1.51 5.77 15.56
CA ARG A 107 -1.37 6.70 16.68
C ARG A 107 -2.42 7.80 16.67
N ASN A 108 -2.93 8.13 15.51
CA ASN A 108 -3.97 9.16 15.37
C ASN A 108 -5.36 8.60 15.61
N LYS A 109 -5.49 7.33 15.81
CA LYS A 109 -6.75 6.67 16.02
C LYS A 109 -6.95 6.50 17.53
N VAL A 110 -7.62 7.41 18.12
CA VAL A 110 -7.82 7.41 19.56
C VAL A 110 -9.29 7.41 19.89
#